data_4b5fdd3bdb7a9e43e601a6e0a4b2a6ea
#
_entry.id   4b5fdd3bdb7a9e43e601a6e0a4b2a6ea
#
_cell.length_a   1.000
_cell.length_b   1.000
_cell.length_c   1.000
_cell.angle_alpha   90.00
_cell.angle_beta   90.00
_cell.angle_gamma   90.00
#
_symmetry.space_group_name_H-M   'P 1'
#
loop_
_entity.id
_entity.type
_entity.pdbx_description
1 polymer ?
#
loop_
_entity_poly.entity_id
_entity_poly.type
_entity_poly.pdbx_seq_one_letter_code
_entity_poly.pdbx_strand_id
1 'polypeptide(L)'
;ETEAKAKAEAERKKKEAAERAEMERIMQEQLAKEQAAQQERRRKQVLTEVERYTALIQQTIKRNLYSDDSYQGKTCRLNIRLATTGFVTSIRVLGGNDALCRAAESAVRRAEKLPVSDAPDVYEQLKDITLKVEL
;
A
#
# COMPACT_ATOMS: atom_id res chain seq x y z
N GLU A 1 37.12 -21.86 53.18
CA GLU A 1 36.65 -22.75 52.10
C GLU A 1 35.25 -22.41 51.65
N THR A 2 34.31 -22.17 52.56
CA THR A 2 32.92 -21.78 52.21
C THR A 2 32.80 -20.42 51.54
N GLU A 3 33.63 -19.45 51.94
CA GLU A 3 33.67 -18.12 51.33
C GLU A 3 34.23 -18.15 49.90
N ALA A 4 35.24 -18.95 49.63
CA ALA A 4 35.82 -19.09 48.30
C ALA A 4 34.80 -19.76 47.33
N LYS A 5 34.09 -20.77 47.80
CA LYS A 5 33.03 -21.42 47.05
C LYS A 5 31.86 -20.47 46.74
N ALA A 6 31.45 -19.69 47.75
CA ALA A 6 30.37 -18.74 47.60
C ALA A 6 30.70 -17.64 46.59
N LYS A 7 31.96 -17.14 46.63
CA LYS A 7 32.43 -16.14 45.65
C LYS A 7 32.49 -16.71 44.24
N ALA A 8 33.02 -17.91 44.09
CA ALA A 8 33.10 -18.57 42.79
C ALA A 8 31.75 -18.84 42.20
N GLU A 9 30.77 -19.24 43.04
CA GLU A 9 29.38 -19.45 42.61
C GLU A 9 28.67 -18.17 42.22
N ALA A 10 28.89 -17.08 43.00
CA ALA A 10 28.36 -15.76 42.70
C ALA A 10 28.88 -15.21 41.38
N GLU A 11 30.20 -15.36 41.13
CA GLU A 11 30.83 -14.94 39.88
C GLU A 11 30.33 -15.74 38.69
N ARG A 12 30.17 -17.05 38.84
CA ARG A 12 29.58 -17.93 37.80
C ARG A 12 28.16 -17.53 37.45
N LYS A 13 27.31 -17.32 38.45
CA LYS A 13 25.93 -16.87 38.26
C LYS A 13 25.84 -15.52 37.57
N LYS A 14 26.73 -14.60 37.97
CA LYS A 14 26.82 -13.27 37.35
C LYS A 14 27.24 -13.37 35.88
N LYS A 15 28.19 -14.21 35.55
CA LYS A 15 28.68 -14.49 34.22
C LYS A 15 27.57 -15.11 33.35
N GLU A 16 26.89 -16.12 33.89
CA GLU A 16 25.76 -16.79 33.19
C GLU A 16 24.63 -15.83 32.92
N ALA A 17 24.28 -14.95 33.88
CA ALA A 17 23.26 -13.94 33.71
C ALA A 17 23.64 -12.92 32.63
N ALA A 18 24.92 -12.51 32.59
CA ALA A 18 25.39 -11.59 31.55
C ALA A 18 25.39 -12.23 30.17
N GLU A 19 25.78 -13.50 30.07
CA GLU A 19 25.72 -14.26 28.81
C GLU A 19 24.29 -14.42 28.30
N ARG A 20 23.33 -14.73 29.20
CA ARG A 20 21.93 -14.84 28.87
C ARG A 20 21.34 -13.51 28.38
N ALA A 21 21.66 -12.42 29.09
CA ALA A 21 21.23 -11.08 28.70
C ALA A 21 21.78 -10.68 27.33
N GLU A 22 23.03 -11.01 27.05
CA GLU A 22 23.67 -10.78 25.75
C GLU A 22 23.00 -11.58 24.64
N MET A 23 22.70 -12.86 24.88
CA MET A 23 22.00 -13.71 23.91
C MET A 23 20.59 -13.23 23.64
N GLU A 24 19.85 -12.82 24.67
CA GLU A 24 18.51 -12.25 24.52
C GLU A 24 18.55 -10.97 23.67
N ARG A 25 19.51 -10.11 23.93
CA ARG A 25 19.69 -8.87 23.16
C ARG A 25 19.93 -9.16 21.68
N ILE A 26 20.82 -10.12 21.40
CA ILE A 26 21.12 -10.53 20.02
C ILE A 26 19.89 -11.12 19.35
N MET A 27 19.15 -11.98 20.04
CA MET A 27 17.90 -12.56 19.51
C MET A 27 16.85 -11.49 19.20
N GLN A 28 16.68 -10.52 20.11
CA GLN A 28 15.75 -9.41 19.89
C GLN A 28 16.14 -8.54 18.72
N GLU A 29 17.43 -8.26 18.57
CA GLU A 29 17.94 -7.50 17.42
C GLU A 29 17.70 -8.23 16.10
N GLN A 30 17.95 -9.54 16.07
CA GLN A 30 17.71 -10.36 14.88
C GLN A 30 16.24 -10.40 14.53
N LEU A 31 15.36 -10.58 15.53
CA LEU A 31 13.92 -10.59 15.33
C LEU A 31 13.42 -9.24 14.79
N ALA A 32 13.92 -8.15 15.37
CA ALA A 32 13.56 -6.80 14.92
C ALA A 32 14.01 -6.55 13.47
N LYS A 33 15.19 -6.99 13.09
CA LYS A 33 15.69 -6.89 11.71
C LYS A 33 14.85 -7.71 10.74
N GLU A 34 14.49 -8.93 11.13
CA GLU A 34 13.64 -9.82 10.34
C GLU A 34 12.25 -9.22 10.11
N GLN A 35 11.63 -8.71 11.16
CA GLN A 35 10.33 -8.04 11.08
C GLN A 35 10.40 -6.80 10.18
N ALA A 36 11.44 -5.98 10.34
CA ALA A 36 11.64 -4.80 9.51
C ALA A 36 11.82 -5.17 8.03
N ALA A 37 12.57 -6.24 7.75
CA ALA A 37 12.78 -6.73 6.39
C ALA A 37 11.46 -7.25 5.77
N GLN A 38 10.64 -7.97 6.55
CA GLN A 38 9.34 -8.46 6.10
C GLN A 38 8.38 -7.31 5.82
N GLN A 39 8.33 -6.32 6.69
CA GLN A 39 7.50 -5.12 6.50
C GLN A 39 7.92 -4.35 5.24
N GLU A 40 9.23 -4.22 5.02
CA GLU A 40 9.74 -3.54 3.82
C GLU A 40 9.39 -4.31 2.54
N ARG A 41 9.53 -5.63 2.54
CA ARG A 41 9.10 -6.46 1.41
C ARG A 41 7.61 -6.33 1.13
N ARG A 42 6.78 -6.36 2.19
CA ARG A 42 5.33 -6.19 2.05
C ARG A 42 4.99 -4.81 1.51
N ARG A 43 5.64 -3.76 2.03
CA ARG A 43 5.45 -2.39 1.55
C ARG A 43 5.71 -2.27 0.05
N LYS A 44 6.79 -2.86 -0.43
CA LYS A 44 7.13 -2.88 -1.86
C LYS A 44 6.10 -3.64 -2.69
N GLN A 45 5.64 -4.78 -2.20
CA GLN A 45 4.58 -5.57 -2.86
C GLN A 45 3.29 -4.77 -2.96
N VAL A 46 2.90 -4.08 -1.88
CA VAL A 46 1.71 -3.23 -1.86
C VAL A 46 1.82 -2.12 -2.90
N LEU A 47 2.96 -1.42 -2.96
CA LEU A 47 3.17 -0.37 -3.96
C LEU A 47 3.07 -0.90 -5.40
N THR A 48 3.65 -2.07 -5.67
CA THR A 48 3.57 -2.72 -6.98
C THR A 48 2.13 -3.08 -7.32
N GLU A 49 1.39 -3.65 -6.38
CA GLU A 49 -0.02 -4.00 -6.57
C GLU A 49 -0.88 -2.76 -6.78
N VAL A 50 -0.64 -1.69 -6.03
CA VAL A 50 -1.35 -0.41 -6.20
C VAL A 50 -1.12 0.14 -7.59
N GLU A 51 0.11 0.14 -8.09
CA GLU A 51 0.43 0.57 -9.45
C GLU A 51 -0.32 -0.27 -10.50
N ARG A 52 -0.33 -1.58 -10.32
CA ARG A 52 -1.02 -2.50 -11.23
C ARG A 52 -2.52 -2.23 -11.26
N TYR A 53 -3.15 -2.11 -10.09
CA TYR A 53 -4.58 -1.82 -10.01
C TYR A 53 -4.92 -0.43 -10.52
N THR A 54 -4.07 0.55 -10.27
CA THR A 54 -4.24 1.92 -10.80
C THR A 54 -4.28 1.88 -12.33
N ALA A 55 -3.35 1.14 -12.95
CA ALA A 55 -3.33 0.98 -14.41
C ALA A 55 -4.58 0.26 -14.92
N LEU A 56 -5.05 -0.77 -14.22
CA LEU A 56 -6.27 -1.49 -14.57
C LEU A 56 -7.52 -0.59 -14.47
N ILE A 57 -7.58 0.24 -13.44
CA ILE A 57 -8.65 1.22 -13.25
C ILE A 57 -8.65 2.22 -14.40
N GLN A 58 -7.49 2.77 -14.75
CA GLN A 58 -7.35 3.70 -15.88
C GLN A 58 -7.78 3.06 -17.20
N GLN A 59 -7.39 1.81 -17.45
CA GLN A 59 -7.82 1.08 -18.64
C GLN A 59 -9.33 0.86 -18.67
N THR A 60 -9.93 0.53 -17.53
CA THR A 60 -11.36 0.33 -17.42
C THR A 60 -12.12 1.62 -17.74
N ILE A 61 -11.63 2.75 -17.25
CA ILE A 61 -12.21 4.06 -17.55
C ILE A 61 -12.09 4.35 -19.04
N LYS A 62 -10.91 4.14 -19.63
CA LYS A 62 -10.67 4.38 -21.06
C LYS A 62 -11.56 3.52 -21.96
N ARG A 63 -11.79 2.26 -21.58
CA ARG A 63 -12.67 1.36 -22.34
C ARG A 63 -14.13 1.82 -22.35
N ASN A 64 -14.54 2.48 -21.31
CA ASN A 64 -15.92 3.01 -21.18
C ASN A 64 -16.03 4.45 -21.68
N LEU A 65 -14.93 5.05 -22.10
CA LEU A 65 -14.91 6.42 -22.59
C LEU A 65 -15.23 6.44 -24.09
N TYR A 66 -16.22 7.23 -24.47
CA TYR A 66 -16.50 7.48 -25.88
C TYR A 66 -15.41 8.42 -26.41
N SER A 67 -14.60 7.92 -27.33
CA SER A 67 -13.50 8.70 -27.88
C SER A 67 -14.00 9.78 -28.84
N ASP A 68 -13.33 10.92 -28.76
CA ASP A 68 -13.54 12.05 -29.65
C ASP A 68 -12.15 12.63 -29.97
N ASP A 69 -11.95 13.02 -31.22
CA ASP A 69 -10.65 13.58 -31.65
C ASP A 69 -10.27 14.82 -30.86
N SER A 70 -11.27 15.57 -30.37
CA SER A 70 -11.03 16.76 -29.53
C SER A 70 -10.39 16.47 -28.19
N TYR A 71 -10.39 15.21 -27.74
CA TYR A 71 -9.76 14.80 -26.47
C TYR A 71 -8.28 14.48 -26.59
N GLN A 72 -7.75 14.36 -27.80
CA GLN A 72 -6.36 14.03 -28.06
C GLN A 72 -5.43 15.07 -27.43
N GLY A 73 -4.44 14.62 -26.70
CA GLY A 73 -3.49 15.48 -26.00
C GLY A 73 -4.06 16.17 -24.76
N LYS A 74 -5.31 15.90 -24.40
CA LYS A 74 -5.95 16.47 -23.23
C LYS A 74 -5.84 15.53 -22.03
N THR A 75 -5.95 16.13 -20.85
CA THR A 75 -5.88 15.37 -19.58
C THR A 75 -7.00 15.79 -18.66
N CYS A 76 -7.39 14.88 -17.77
CA CYS A 76 -8.33 15.16 -16.69
C CYS A 76 -7.90 14.41 -15.43
N ARG A 77 -7.92 15.08 -14.29
CA ARG A 77 -7.65 14.47 -13.00
C ARG A 77 -8.96 14.29 -12.25
N LEU A 78 -9.15 13.07 -11.77
CA LEU A 78 -10.36 12.68 -11.03
C LEU A 78 -9.93 12.10 -9.68
N ASN A 79 -10.75 12.38 -8.67
CA ASN A 79 -10.69 11.67 -7.39
C ASN A 79 -11.88 10.73 -7.32
N ILE A 80 -11.61 9.44 -7.12
CA ILE A 80 -12.64 8.39 -7.09
C ILE A 80 -12.56 7.68 -5.76
N ARG A 81 -13.69 7.49 -5.12
CA ARG A 81 -13.81 6.67 -3.92
C ARG A 81 -14.49 5.36 -4.27
N LEU A 82 -13.90 4.27 -3.78
CA LEU A 82 -14.34 2.91 -4.08
C LEU A 82 -14.73 2.16 -2.81
N ALA A 83 -15.81 1.40 -2.90
CA ALA A 83 -16.19 0.43 -1.86
C ALA A 83 -15.25 -0.78 -1.92
N THR A 84 -15.30 -1.63 -0.90
CA THR A 84 -14.48 -2.86 -0.84
C THR A 84 -14.73 -3.80 -2.03
N THR A 85 -15.90 -3.73 -2.62
CA THR A 85 -16.30 -4.50 -3.81
C THR A 85 -15.88 -3.87 -5.12
N GLY A 86 -15.33 -2.65 -5.08
CA GLY A 86 -14.95 -1.89 -6.27
C GLY A 86 -16.03 -0.96 -6.80
N PHE A 87 -17.22 -0.94 -6.23
CA PHE A 87 -18.26 -0.01 -6.63
C PHE A 87 -17.84 1.42 -6.35
N VAL A 88 -18.09 2.30 -7.31
CA VAL A 88 -17.79 3.73 -7.21
C VAL A 88 -18.82 4.40 -6.29
N THR A 89 -18.33 4.97 -5.19
CA THR A 89 -19.19 5.67 -4.23
C THR A 89 -19.15 7.19 -4.39
N SER A 90 -18.07 7.72 -4.98
CA SER A 90 -17.91 9.16 -5.18
C SER A 90 -16.96 9.42 -6.32
N ILE A 91 -17.26 10.45 -7.11
CA ILE A 91 -16.39 10.96 -8.17
C ILE A 91 -16.29 12.46 -8.01
N ARG A 92 -15.06 12.98 -8.07
CA ARG A 92 -14.80 14.41 -7.99
C ARG A 92 -13.79 14.81 -9.06
N VAL A 93 -14.15 15.79 -9.88
CA VAL A 93 -13.24 16.36 -10.88
C VAL A 93 -12.30 17.34 -10.18
N LEU A 94 -11.01 17.12 -10.31
CA LEU A 94 -9.98 17.97 -9.70
C LEU A 94 -9.48 19.06 -10.66
N GLY A 95 -9.51 18.79 -11.96
CA GLY A 95 -9.06 19.74 -12.97
C GLY A 95 -8.72 19.06 -14.28
N GLY A 96 -8.56 19.86 -15.31
CA GLY A 96 -8.22 19.42 -16.65
C GLY A 96 -9.17 19.97 -17.71
N ASN A 97 -9.19 19.34 -18.87
CA ASN A 97 -10.09 19.73 -19.96
C ASN A 97 -11.55 19.41 -19.61
N ASP A 98 -12.43 20.39 -19.67
CA ASP A 98 -13.83 20.25 -19.26
C ASP A 98 -14.57 19.14 -20.02
N ALA A 99 -14.39 19.06 -21.32
CA ALA A 99 -15.05 18.06 -22.16
C ALA A 99 -14.57 16.66 -21.83
N LEU A 100 -13.24 16.48 -21.68
CA LEU A 100 -12.65 15.20 -21.30
C LEU A 100 -13.06 14.81 -19.89
N CYS A 101 -13.10 15.75 -18.95
CA CYS A 101 -13.53 15.49 -17.58
C CYS A 101 -14.98 15.00 -17.50
N ARG A 102 -15.89 15.61 -18.27
CA ARG A 102 -17.28 15.16 -18.36
C ARG A 102 -17.37 13.74 -18.96
N ALA A 103 -16.60 13.48 -20.02
CA ALA A 103 -16.54 12.17 -20.65
C ALA A 103 -15.97 11.11 -19.71
N ALA A 104 -14.93 11.45 -18.99
CA ALA A 104 -14.28 10.54 -18.00
C ALA A 104 -15.24 10.24 -16.84
N GLU A 105 -15.90 11.24 -16.30
CA GLU A 105 -16.90 11.05 -15.24
C GLU A 105 -18.02 10.12 -15.70
N SER A 106 -18.55 10.33 -16.90
CA SER A 106 -19.55 9.46 -17.49
C SER A 106 -19.06 8.04 -17.70
N ALA A 107 -17.79 7.88 -18.10
CA ALA A 107 -17.17 6.57 -18.28
C ALA A 107 -17.09 5.80 -16.95
N VAL A 108 -16.71 6.47 -15.88
CA VAL A 108 -16.68 5.89 -14.53
C VAL A 108 -18.06 5.44 -14.09
N ARG A 109 -19.07 6.28 -14.31
CA ARG A 109 -20.47 5.95 -13.98
C ARG A 109 -20.97 4.74 -14.76
N ARG A 110 -20.63 4.64 -16.05
CA ARG A 110 -21.01 3.49 -16.88
C ARG A 110 -20.33 2.21 -16.43
N ALA A 111 -19.07 2.31 -16.00
CA ALA A 111 -18.32 1.15 -15.49
C ALA A 111 -18.93 0.62 -14.19
N GLU A 112 -19.49 1.49 -13.37
CA GLU A 112 -20.10 1.21 -12.06
C GLU A 112 -19.12 0.63 -11.05
N LYS A 113 -18.30 -0.32 -11.46
CA LYS A 113 -17.36 -1.07 -10.65
C LYS A 113 -15.97 -1.02 -11.28
N LEU A 114 -14.97 -0.73 -10.47
CA LEU A 114 -13.57 -0.70 -10.87
C LEU A 114 -12.79 -1.80 -10.15
N PRO A 115 -11.70 -2.32 -10.76
CA PRO A 115 -10.93 -3.38 -10.13
C PRO A 115 -10.26 -2.92 -8.85
N VAL A 116 -10.44 -3.69 -7.78
CA VAL A 116 -9.79 -3.49 -6.48
C VAL A 116 -9.24 -4.81 -5.98
N SER A 117 -8.24 -4.73 -5.09
CA SER A 117 -7.62 -5.89 -4.49
C SER A 117 -8.42 -6.39 -3.29
N ASP A 118 -8.41 -7.71 -3.08
CA ASP A 118 -8.94 -8.34 -1.87
C ASP A 118 -8.00 -8.15 -0.67
N ALA A 119 -6.74 -7.81 -0.90
CA ALA A 119 -5.78 -7.55 0.17
C ALA A 119 -6.10 -6.21 0.85
N PRO A 120 -6.38 -6.20 2.17
CA PRO A 120 -6.80 -4.97 2.87
C PRO A 120 -5.82 -3.83 2.77
N ASP A 121 -4.53 -4.10 2.81
CA ASP A 121 -3.50 -3.06 2.73
C ASP A 121 -3.38 -2.44 1.33
N VAL A 122 -3.65 -3.21 0.29
CA VAL A 122 -3.72 -2.71 -1.09
C VAL A 122 -5.00 -1.90 -1.29
N TYR A 123 -6.14 -2.45 -0.87
CA TYR A 123 -7.44 -1.74 -0.95
C TYR A 123 -7.38 -0.40 -0.22
N GLU A 124 -6.74 -0.32 0.93
CA GLU A 124 -6.60 0.90 1.72
C GLU A 124 -5.97 2.04 0.89
N GLN A 125 -5.07 1.70 -0.04
CA GLN A 125 -4.44 2.66 -0.94
C GLN A 125 -5.31 3.00 -2.16
N LEU A 126 -6.27 2.15 -2.50
CA LEU A 126 -7.12 2.30 -3.68
C LEU A 126 -8.49 2.92 -3.38
N LYS A 127 -8.96 2.84 -2.14
CA LYS A 127 -10.31 3.26 -1.75
C LYS A 127 -10.60 4.74 -2.00
N ASP A 128 -9.58 5.57 -1.99
CA ASP A 128 -9.65 7.01 -2.27
C ASP A 128 -8.47 7.34 -3.17
N ILE A 129 -8.67 7.25 -4.46
CA ILE A 129 -7.61 7.34 -5.45
C ILE A 129 -7.77 8.54 -6.35
N THR A 130 -6.66 9.21 -6.61
CA THR A 130 -6.58 10.29 -7.59
C THR A 130 -5.93 9.76 -8.86
N LEU A 131 -6.64 9.89 -9.96
CA LEU A 131 -6.23 9.38 -11.26
C LEU A 131 -6.12 10.48 -12.29
N LYS A 132 -5.20 10.29 -13.23
CA LYS A 132 -5.08 11.10 -14.43
C LYS A 132 -5.61 10.30 -15.61
N VAL A 133 -6.58 10.85 -16.32
CA VAL A 133 -7.06 10.30 -17.58
C VAL A 133 -6.40 11.10 -18.70
N GLU A 134 -5.75 10.40 -19.60
CA GLU A 134 -4.97 10.99 -20.69
C GLU A 134 -5.22 10.21 -21.99
N LEU A 135 -5.46 10.92 -23.08
CA LEU A 135 -5.68 10.33 -24.39
C LEU A 135 -4.64 10.76 -25.41
#